data_f77afe3d61d9da39f347e86d03a6d4da
#
_entry.id   f77afe3d61d9da39f347e86d03a6d4da
#
_cell.length_a   1.000
_cell.length_b   1.000
_cell.length_c   1.000
_cell.angle_alpha   90.00
_cell.angle_beta   90.00
_cell.angle_gamma   90.00
#
_symmetry.space_group_name_H-M   'P 1'
#
loop_
_entity.id
_entity.type
_entity.pdbx_description
1 polymer ?
#
loop_
_entity_poly.entity_id
_entity_poly.type
_entity_poly.pdbx_seq_one_letter_code
_entity_poly.pdbx_strand_id
1 'polypeptide(L)'
;MYSVAVENYLKSIWELGPDNVATQDLAQLLNVAPASATKMVQRLTERGLVKHIPYKGASLTSEGRRRALSVVRRHRLLETFLAQTLDLGREQLHDEAERLEHALSTELETAIASYLGNPERDPHGHPIPGPNGELPIDEDILLSDCSLNQSLVVTQVPDRDPVLLTWLESKGIFPGIKLKIISRDDFGGGINVSLANSSVQIAI
;
A
#
# COMPACT_ATOMS: atom_id res chain seq x y z
N MET A 1 -2.06 23.83 2.35
CA MET A 1 -1.23 22.66 1.98
C MET A 1 -0.52 22.19 3.25
N TYR A 2 -0.50 20.92 3.53
CA TYR A 2 0.29 20.37 4.63
C TYR A 2 1.75 20.20 4.19
N SER A 3 2.68 20.08 5.14
CA SER A 3 4.06 19.76 4.78
C SER A 3 4.19 18.29 4.41
N VAL A 4 5.15 17.95 3.57
CA VAL A 4 5.52 16.58 3.18
C VAL A 4 5.58 15.65 4.41
N ALA A 5 6.25 16.10 5.48
CA ALA A 5 6.34 15.32 6.72
C ALA A 5 4.97 14.99 7.35
N VAL A 6 4.00 15.90 7.30
CA VAL A 6 2.63 15.64 7.81
C VAL A 6 1.92 14.63 6.92
N GLU A 7 2.03 14.77 5.62
CA GLU A 7 1.42 13.86 4.64
C GLU A 7 2.00 12.45 4.79
N ASN A 8 3.32 12.30 4.90
CA ASN A 8 3.99 11.01 5.12
C ASN A 8 3.50 10.34 6.40
N TYR A 9 3.39 11.06 7.51
CA TYR A 9 2.88 10.47 8.74
C TYR A 9 1.43 10.00 8.63
N LEU A 10 0.56 10.77 7.98
CA LEU A 10 -0.84 10.37 7.77
C LEU A 10 -0.94 9.14 6.86
N LYS A 11 -0.16 9.10 5.76
CA LYS A 11 -0.04 7.95 4.86
C LYS A 11 0.45 6.73 5.63
N SER A 12 1.55 6.85 6.39
CA SER A 12 2.12 5.74 7.16
C SER A 12 1.17 5.19 8.24
N ILE A 13 0.40 6.07 8.93
CA ILE A 13 -0.63 5.58 9.88
C ILE A 13 -1.71 4.80 9.13
N TRP A 14 -2.15 5.27 7.96
CA TRP A 14 -3.10 4.55 7.13
C TRP A 14 -2.59 3.17 6.72
N GLU A 15 -1.37 3.08 6.32
CA GLU A 15 -0.72 1.87 5.79
C GLU A 15 -0.38 0.83 6.86
N LEU A 16 -0.05 1.26 8.08
CA LEU A 16 0.16 0.36 9.23
C LEU A 16 -1.16 -0.15 9.84
N GLY A 17 -2.29 0.36 9.35
CA GLY A 17 -3.61 0.12 9.90
C GLY A 17 -4.10 1.41 10.58
N PRO A 18 -5.30 1.91 10.20
CA PRO A 18 -5.74 3.25 10.59
C PRO A 18 -6.00 3.43 12.08
N ASP A 19 -5.92 2.38 12.87
CA ASP A 19 -6.26 2.34 14.27
C ASP A 19 -5.15 1.75 15.14
N ASN A 20 -4.85 2.42 16.25
CA ASN A 20 -3.92 1.96 17.30
C ASN A 20 -2.47 1.71 16.84
N VAL A 21 -1.98 2.49 15.89
CA VAL A 21 -0.61 2.40 15.39
C VAL A 21 0.39 2.84 16.45
N ALA A 22 1.36 1.98 16.79
CA ALA A 22 2.38 2.34 17.74
C ALA A 22 3.35 3.40 17.18
N THR A 23 3.71 4.38 17.99
CA THR A 23 4.65 5.44 17.57
C THR A 23 6.04 4.88 17.23
N GLN A 24 6.39 3.72 17.76
CA GLN A 24 7.63 3.02 17.43
C GLN A 24 7.60 2.45 16.01
N ASP A 25 6.47 1.89 15.57
CA ASP A 25 6.30 1.36 14.22
C ASP A 25 6.37 2.50 13.19
N LEU A 26 5.76 3.64 13.52
CA LEU A 26 5.89 4.86 12.70
C LEU A 26 7.34 5.36 12.63
N ALA A 27 8.06 5.33 13.75
CA ALA A 27 9.47 5.73 13.78
C ALA A 27 10.32 4.82 12.89
N GLN A 28 10.08 3.52 12.95
CA GLN A 28 10.76 2.52 12.13
C GLN A 28 10.43 2.69 10.64
N LEU A 29 9.14 2.77 10.29
CA LEU A 29 8.69 2.90 8.91
C LEU A 29 9.22 4.18 8.24
N LEU A 30 9.20 5.31 8.98
CA LEU A 30 9.65 6.60 8.47
C LEU A 30 11.15 6.85 8.67
N ASN A 31 11.89 5.88 9.22
CA ASN A 31 13.31 5.98 9.54
C ASN A 31 13.68 7.26 10.32
N VAL A 32 12.94 7.53 11.39
CA VAL A 32 13.14 8.70 12.26
C VAL A 32 13.34 8.27 13.71
N ALA A 33 13.91 9.16 14.55
CA ALA A 33 14.05 8.89 15.97
C ALA A 33 12.66 8.75 16.65
N PRO A 34 12.44 7.80 17.58
CA PRO A 34 11.17 7.59 18.28
C PRO A 34 10.62 8.86 18.95
N ALA A 35 11.49 9.70 19.50
CA ALA A 35 11.11 10.98 20.10
C ALA A 35 10.52 11.95 19.04
N SER A 36 11.06 11.94 17.82
CA SER A 36 10.56 12.75 16.71
C SER A 36 9.19 12.26 16.26
N ALA A 37 8.99 10.94 16.16
CA ALA A 37 7.69 10.34 15.84
C ALA A 37 6.64 10.72 16.88
N THR A 38 6.95 10.56 18.17
CA THR A 38 6.05 10.94 19.27
C THR A 38 5.66 12.42 19.20
N LYS A 39 6.62 13.32 18.99
CA LYS A 39 6.36 14.75 18.87
C LYS A 39 5.48 15.08 17.67
N MET A 40 5.68 14.41 16.54
CA MET A 40 4.83 14.62 15.37
C MET A 40 3.41 14.10 15.60
N VAL A 41 3.24 12.93 16.21
CA VAL A 41 1.91 12.40 16.55
C VAL A 41 1.15 13.36 17.49
N GLN A 42 1.83 13.95 18.50
CA GLN A 42 1.24 14.99 19.34
C GLN A 42 0.78 16.19 18.53
N ARG A 43 1.63 16.71 17.64
CA ARG A 43 1.30 17.83 16.75
C ARG A 43 0.12 17.52 15.81
N LEU A 44 0.02 16.29 15.31
CA LEU A 44 -1.12 15.85 14.49
C LEU A 44 -2.40 15.75 15.32
N THR A 45 -2.29 15.35 16.59
CA THR A 45 -3.40 15.31 17.55
C THR A 45 -3.93 16.74 17.84
N GLU A 46 -3.04 17.69 18.09
CA GLU A 46 -3.40 19.12 18.26
C GLU A 46 -4.11 19.70 17.05
N ARG A 47 -3.82 19.19 15.85
CA ARG A 47 -4.45 19.59 14.59
C ARG A 47 -5.74 18.85 14.27
N GLY A 48 -6.16 17.93 15.14
CA GLY A 48 -7.37 17.12 14.94
C GLY A 48 -7.28 16.09 13.81
N LEU A 49 -6.07 15.74 13.37
CA LEU A 49 -5.85 14.75 12.30
C LEU A 49 -5.67 13.34 12.84
N VAL A 50 -5.21 13.23 14.08
CA VAL A 50 -4.92 11.97 14.77
C VAL A 50 -5.55 12.01 16.16
N LYS A 51 -6.01 10.87 16.66
CA LYS A 51 -6.31 10.62 18.08
C LYS A 51 -5.17 9.79 18.63
N HIS A 52 -4.46 10.31 19.63
CA HIS A 52 -3.40 9.58 20.30
C HIS A 52 -3.83 9.21 21.72
N ILE A 53 -3.78 7.94 22.05
CA ILE A 53 -4.06 7.41 23.39
C ILE A 53 -2.75 6.81 23.91
N PRO A 54 -2.23 7.31 25.05
CA PRO A 54 -1.03 6.75 25.66
C PRO A 54 -1.13 5.23 25.80
N TYR A 55 -0.08 4.52 25.43
CA TYR A 55 0.03 3.06 25.45
C TYR A 55 -0.89 2.28 24.48
N LYS A 56 -1.83 2.95 23.79
CA LYS A 56 -2.70 2.31 22.81
C LYS A 56 -2.32 2.65 21.36
N GLY A 57 -1.60 3.77 21.16
CA GLY A 57 -1.16 4.19 19.84
C GLY A 57 -1.91 5.38 19.27
N ALA A 58 -1.72 5.59 18.00
CA ALA A 58 -2.29 6.68 17.20
C ALA A 58 -3.34 6.12 16.22
N SER A 59 -4.48 6.81 16.09
CA SER A 59 -5.55 6.47 15.14
C SER A 59 -5.91 7.68 14.31
N LEU A 60 -6.20 7.50 13.04
CA LEU A 60 -6.64 8.60 12.18
C LEU A 60 -8.05 9.07 12.57
N THR A 61 -8.26 10.39 12.58
CA THR A 61 -9.60 10.96 12.55
C THR A 61 -10.22 10.85 11.16
N SER A 62 -11.50 11.15 10.98
CA SER A 62 -12.12 11.19 9.64
C SER A 62 -11.40 12.16 8.70
N GLU A 63 -10.97 13.33 9.20
CA GLU A 63 -10.17 14.29 8.42
C GLU A 63 -8.77 13.77 8.15
N GLY A 64 -8.09 13.16 9.14
CA GLY A 64 -6.80 12.53 8.97
C GLY A 64 -6.85 11.42 7.91
N ARG A 65 -7.88 10.57 7.97
CA ARG A 65 -8.10 9.50 6.99
C ARG A 65 -8.31 10.05 5.58
N ARG A 66 -9.16 11.07 5.42
CA ARG A 66 -9.39 11.71 4.13
C ARG A 66 -8.08 12.25 3.54
N ARG A 67 -7.23 12.87 4.36
CA ARG A 67 -5.92 13.40 3.94
C ARG A 67 -4.94 12.29 3.58
N ALA A 68 -4.86 11.24 4.38
CA ALA A 68 -4.03 10.08 4.07
C ALA A 68 -4.43 9.47 2.72
N LEU A 69 -5.72 9.23 2.51
CA LEU A 69 -6.24 8.66 1.26
C LEU A 69 -6.01 9.55 0.04
N SER A 70 -6.00 10.86 0.20
CA SER A 70 -5.62 11.78 -0.89
C SER A 70 -4.15 11.61 -1.30
N VAL A 71 -3.24 11.35 -0.35
CA VAL A 71 -1.83 11.07 -0.68
C VAL A 71 -1.71 9.69 -1.34
N VAL A 72 -2.34 8.67 -0.77
CA VAL A 72 -2.37 7.31 -1.34
C VAL A 72 -2.92 7.32 -2.77
N ARG A 73 -3.97 8.10 -3.05
CA ARG A 73 -4.51 8.24 -4.40
C ARG A 73 -3.47 8.80 -5.36
N ARG A 74 -2.80 9.90 -5.00
CA ARG A 74 -1.75 10.50 -5.84
C ARG A 74 -0.61 9.53 -6.09
N HIS A 75 -0.18 8.82 -5.07
CA HIS A 75 0.85 7.79 -5.16
C HIS A 75 0.48 6.73 -6.21
N ARG A 76 -0.65 6.07 -6.04
CA ARG A 76 -1.11 4.96 -6.91
C ARG A 76 -1.43 5.41 -8.34
N LEU A 77 -1.96 6.62 -8.52
CA LEU A 77 -2.12 7.21 -9.85
C LEU A 77 -0.77 7.48 -10.53
N LEU A 78 0.23 7.96 -9.79
CA LEU A 78 1.58 8.16 -10.31
C LEU A 78 2.24 6.84 -10.68
N GLU A 79 2.19 5.82 -9.83
CA GLU A 79 2.69 4.49 -10.17
C GLU A 79 2.05 3.96 -11.46
N THR A 80 0.72 4.08 -11.59
CA THR A 80 -0.01 3.64 -12.78
C THR A 80 0.39 4.45 -14.01
N PHE A 81 0.54 5.77 -13.87
CA PHE A 81 0.94 6.65 -14.97
C PHE A 81 2.37 6.33 -15.43
N LEU A 82 3.31 6.21 -14.49
CA LEU A 82 4.70 5.90 -14.79
C LEU A 82 4.85 4.52 -15.44
N ALA A 83 4.11 3.52 -14.95
CA ALA A 83 4.13 2.17 -15.51
C ALA A 83 3.59 2.11 -16.95
N GLN A 84 2.59 2.94 -17.29
CA GLN A 84 1.98 2.90 -18.63
C GLN A 84 2.63 3.82 -19.64
N THR A 85 3.34 4.85 -19.19
CA THR A 85 3.89 5.88 -20.08
C THR A 85 5.40 5.86 -20.20
N LEU A 86 6.09 5.35 -19.19
CA LEU A 86 7.54 5.25 -19.14
C LEU A 86 7.92 3.78 -19.00
N ASP A 87 8.98 3.37 -19.67
CA ASP A 87 9.51 1.99 -19.60
C ASP A 87 10.32 1.80 -18.31
N LEU A 88 9.69 2.02 -17.16
CA LEU A 88 10.27 1.84 -15.83
C LEU A 88 9.87 0.47 -15.28
N GLY A 89 10.82 -0.23 -14.67
CA GLY A 89 10.54 -1.46 -13.93
C GLY A 89 9.63 -1.18 -12.73
N ARG A 90 8.79 -2.15 -12.37
CA ARG A 90 7.85 -2.00 -11.24
C ARG A 90 8.56 -1.68 -9.94
N GLU A 91 9.76 -2.20 -9.73
CA GLU A 91 10.61 -1.93 -8.57
C GLU A 91 11.03 -0.46 -8.44
N GLN A 92 10.97 0.32 -9.52
CA GLN A 92 11.31 1.74 -9.54
C GLN A 92 10.10 2.65 -9.37
N LEU A 93 8.89 2.14 -9.64
CA LEU A 93 7.66 2.94 -9.63
C LEU A 93 7.37 3.54 -8.26
N HIS A 94 7.54 2.74 -7.21
CA HIS A 94 7.26 3.15 -5.85
C HIS A 94 8.11 4.36 -5.43
N ASP A 95 9.41 4.27 -5.61
CA ASP A 95 10.34 5.34 -5.22
C ASP A 95 10.09 6.65 -5.99
N GLU A 96 9.75 6.56 -7.29
CA GLU A 96 9.44 7.74 -8.08
C GLU A 96 8.08 8.35 -7.70
N ALA A 97 7.08 7.53 -7.43
CA ALA A 97 5.78 8.00 -6.95
C ALA A 97 5.91 8.70 -5.58
N GLU A 98 6.68 8.15 -4.64
CA GLU A 98 6.99 8.75 -3.33
C GLU A 98 7.59 10.15 -3.47
N ARG A 99 8.48 10.37 -4.44
CA ARG A 99 9.12 11.67 -4.68
C ARG A 99 8.15 12.70 -5.26
N LEU A 100 7.20 12.27 -6.08
CA LEU A 100 6.32 13.13 -6.87
C LEU A 100 4.97 13.41 -6.20
N GLU A 101 4.44 12.51 -5.37
CA GLU A 101 3.07 12.57 -4.83
C GLU A 101 2.74 13.85 -4.07
N HIS A 102 3.75 14.48 -3.44
CA HIS A 102 3.58 15.70 -2.67
C HIS A 102 3.59 16.97 -3.51
N ALA A 103 4.14 16.90 -4.72
CA ALA A 103 4.23 18.03 -5.64
C ALA A 103 3.07 18.08 -6.65
N LEU A 104 2.25 17.02 -6.70
CA LEU A 104 1.15 16.90 -7.66
C LEU A 104 0.02 17.85 -7.33
N SER A 105 -0.33 18.74 -8.27
CA SER A 105 -1.51 19.61 -8.12
C SER A 105 -2.80 18.81 -8.36
N THR A 106 -3.92 19.32 -7.83
CA THR A 106 -5.23 18.69 -8.03
C THR A 106 -5.62 18.63 -9.53
N GLU A 107 -5.26 19.66 -10.28
CA GLU A 107 -5.50 19.73 -11.73
C GLU A 107 -4.73 18.64 -12.46
N LEU A 108 -3.44 18.46 -12.12
CA LEU A 108 -2.60 17.42 -12.73
C LEU A 108 -3.03 16.02 -12.27
N GLU A 109 -3.39 15.82 -11.00
CA GLU A 109 -3.98 14.57 -10.50
C GLU A 109 -5.22 14.17 -11.32
N THR A 110 -6.13 15.14 -11.53
CA THR A 110 -7.36 14.91 -12.31
C THR A 110 -7.05 14.58 -13.77
N ALA A 111 -6.09 15.28 -14.36
CA ALA A 111 -5.68 15.03 -15.75
C ALA A 111 -5.04 13.64 -15.90
N ILE A 112 -4.19 13.23 -14.98
CA ILE A 112 -3.59 11.88 -14.95
C ILE A 112 -4.67 10.82 -14.79
N ALA A 113 -5.58 10.97 -13.82
CA ALA A 113 -6.67 10.01 -13.61
C ALA A 113 -7.54 9.86 -14.88
N SER A 114 -7.88 10.98 -15.53
CA SER A 114 -8.65 10.98 -16.76
C SER A 114 -7.88 10.34 -17.92
N TYR A 115 -6.61 10.65 -18.09
CA TYR A 115 -5.74 10.06 -19.10
C TYR A 115 -5.66 8.53 -18.99
N LEU A 116 -5.58 8.03 -17.75
CA LEU A 116 -5.54 6.60 -17.43
C LEU A 116 -6.92 5.91 -17.52
N GLY A 117 -8.01 6.65 -17.83
CA GLY A 117 -9.36 6.10 -17.84
C GLY A 117 -9.96 5.85 -16.46
N ASN A 118 -9.50 6.57 -15.43
CA ASN A 118 -9.92 6.43 -14.02
C ASN A 118 -9.72 4.99 -13.50
N PRO A 119 -8.50 4.51 -13.40
CA PRO A 119 -8.22 3.14 -12.98
C PRO A 119 -8.68 2.92 -11.53
N GLU A 120 -9.20 1.73 -11.27
CA GLU A 120 -9.64 1.31 -9.92
C GLU A 120 -8.49 0.72 -9.09
N ARG A 121 -7.45 0.19 -9.75
CA ARG A 121 -6.28 -0.43 -9.12
C ARG A 121 -4.99 0.04 -9.78
N ASP A 122 -3.92 0.07 -8.99
CA ASP A 122 -2.56 0.36 -9.44
C ASP A 122 -1.87 -0.88 -10.06
N PRO A 123 -0.62 -0.78 -10.55
CA PRO A 123 0.09 -1.91 -11.16
C PRO A 123 0.34 -3.09 -10.21
N HIS A 124 0.32 -2.87 -8.89
CA HIS A 124 0.51 -3.89 -7.87
C HIS A 124 -0.83 -4.50 -7.41
N GLY A 125 -1.95 -3.96 -7.92
CA GLY A 125 -3.30 -4.41 -7.64
C GLY A 125 -3.99 -3.67 -6.47
N HIS A 126 -3.35 -2.70 -5.84
CA HIS A 126 -3.95 -1.98 -4.72
C HIS A 126 -5.05 -1.04 -5.19
N PRO A 127 -6.18 -0.95 -4.46
CA PRO A 127 -7.31 -0.12 -4.86
C PRO A 127 -6.97 1.38 -4.81
N ILE A 128 -7.20 2.12 -5.89
CA ILE A 128 -6.98 3.56 -5.96
C ILE A 128 -8.15 4.28 -5.28
N PRO A 129 -7.93 5.06 -4.22
CA PRO A 129 -8.99 5.84 -3.59
C PRO A 129 -9.66 6.81 -4.57
N GLY A 130 -10.96 7.01 -4.43
CA GLY A 130 -11.68 8.06 -5.15
C GLY A 130 -11.23 9.47 -4.76
N PRO A 131 -11.65 10.53 -5.50
CA PRO A 131 -11.21 11.91 -5.26
C PRO A 131 -11.63 12.46 -3.90
N ASN A 132 -12.68 11.92 -3.27
CA ASN A 132 -13.10 12.32 -1.91
C ASN A 132 -12.61 11.34 -0.83
N GLY A 133 -11.76 10.35 -1.18
CA GLY A 133 -11.24 9.34 -0.28
C GLY A 133 -12.14 8.11 -0.13
N GLU A 134 -13.06 7.87 -1.06
CA GLU A 134 -13.79 6.62 -1.11
C GLU A 134 -12.83 5.48 -1.49
N LEU A 135 -12.93 4.35 -0.81
CA LEU A 135 -12.23 3.13 -1.20
C LEU A 135 -13.22 2.20 -1.90
N PRO A 136 -12.81 1.58 -3.01
CA PRO A 136 -13.54 0.44 -3.54
C PRO A 136 -13.75 -0.62 -2.46
N ILE A 137 -14.85 -1.35 -2.53
CA ILE A 137 -15.06 -2.51 -1.67
C ILE A 137 -14.00 -3.53 -2.03
N ASP A 138 -13.19 -3.90 -1.07
CA ASP A 138 -12.12 -4.89 -1.23
C ASP A 138 -12.56 -6.16 -0.48
N GLU A 139 -12.91 -7.19 -1.23
CA GLU A 139 -13.27 -8.52 -0.72
C GLU A 139 -12.09 -9.49 -0.77
N ASP A 140 -10.89 -8.97 -0.97
CA ASP A 140 -9.68 -9.78 -1.08
C ASP A 140 -9.38 -10.45 0.27
N ILE A 141 -8.92 -11.70 0.19
CA ILE A 141 -8.52 -12.49 1.35
C ILE A 141 -7.03 -12.81 1.27
N LEU A 142 -6.39 -12.89 2.42
CA LEU A 142 -4.99 -13.26 2.48
C LEU A 142 -4.80 -14.69 1.96
N LEU A 143 -3.72 -14.92 1.22
CA LEU A 143 -3.35 -16.26 0.74
C LEU A 143 -3.23 -17.28 1.89
N SER A 144 -2.81 -16.79 3.08
CA SER A 144 -2.78 -17.58 4.31
C SER A 144 -4.13 -18.14 4.73
N ASP A 145 -5.22 -17.44 4.42
CA ASP A 145 -6.56 -17.78 4.88
C ASP A 145 -7.35 -18.62 3.85
N CYS A 146 -6.80 -18.76 2.64
CA CYS A 146 -7.43 -19.50 1.56
C CYS A 146 -7.35 -21.02 1.79
N SER A 147 -8.31 -21.78 1.29
CA SER A 147 -8.36 -23.25 1.45
C SER A 147 -7.44 -23.99 0.48
N LEU A 148 -6.99 -25.18 0.86
CA LEU A 148 -6.26 -26.08 -0.03
C LEU A 148 -7.10 -26.43 -1.26
N ASN A 149 -6.43 -26.61 -2.38
CA ASN A 149 -7.02 -26.95 -3.67
C ASN A 149 -7.99 -25.91 -4.25
N GLN A 150 -8.14 -24.75 -3.62
CA GLN A 150 -8.92 -23.64 -4.14
C GLN A 150 -8.19 -22.99 -5.33
N SER A 151 -8.93 -22.70 -6.42
CA SER A 151 -8.44 -21.87 -7.51
C SER A 151 -8.65 -20.41 -7.15
N LEU A 152 -7.58 -19.66 -7.20
CA LEU A 152 -7.52 -18.25 -6.77
C LEU A 152 -7.00 -17.38 -7.93
N VAL A 153 -7.31 -16.11 -7.86
CA VAL A 153 -6.69 -15.08 -8.69
C VAL A 153 -5.91 -14.15 -7.76
N VAL A 154 -4.67 -13.87 -8.09
CA VAL A 154 -3.89 -12.86 -7.38
C VAL A 154 -4.49 -11.50 -7.68
N THR A 155 -4.94 -10.80 -6.68
CA THR A 155 -5.52 -9.46 -6.81
C THR A 155 -4.52 -8.37 -6.47
N GLN A 156 -3.66 -8.62 -5.46
CA GLN A 156 -2.65 -7.69 -4.97
C GLN A 156 -1.34 -8.41 -4.65
N VAL A 157 -0.23 -7.69 -4.80
CA VAL A 157 1.11 -8.10 -4.33
C VAL A 157 1.72 -6.97 -3.49
N PRO A 158 2.61 -7.28 -2.51
CA PRO A 158 3.34 -6.25 -1.77
C PRO A 158 4.18 -5.37 -2.69
N ASP A 159 4.18 -4.05 -2.46
CA ASP A 159 4.88 -3.04 -3.29
C ASP A 159 6.08 -2.38 -2.59
N ARG A 160 6.22 -2.56 -1.27
CA ARG A 160 7.23 -1.88 -0.45
C ARG A 160 8.57 -2.59 -0.34
N ASP A 161 8.62 -3.85 -0.68
CA ASP A 161 9.84 -4.63 -0.69
C ASP A 161 10.23 -4.95 -2.14
N PRO A 162 11.14 -4.16 -2.75
CA PRO A 162 11.57 -4.36 -4.13
C PRO A 162 12.18 -5.74 -4.37
N VAL A 163 12.82 -6.34 -3.36
CA VAL A 163 13.42 -7.67 -3.46
C VAL A 163 12.31 -8.72 -3.53
N LEU A 164 11.31 -8.62 -2.66
CA LEU A 164 10.15 -9.51 -2.69
C LEU A 164 9.36 -9.36 -3.99
N LEU A 165 9.12 -8.12 -4.43
CA LEU A 165 8.40 -7.84 -5.67
C LEU A 165 9.11 -8.46 -6.89
N THR A 166 10.42 -8.20 -7.04
CA THR A 166 11.25 -8.81 -8.10
C THR A 166 11.22 -10.34 -8.03
N TRP A 167 11.27 -10.91 -6.82
CA TRP A 167 11.19 -12.34 -6.64
C TRP A 167 9.83 -12.90 -7.08
N LEU A 168 8.71 -12.28 -6.66
CA LEU A 168 7.36 -12.66 -7.07
C LEU A 168 7.21 -12.64 -8.60
N GLU A 169 7.66 -11.57 -9.24
CA GLU A 169 7.64 -11.42 -10.69
C GLU A 169 8.48 -12.51 -11.40
N SER A 170 9.67 -12.81 -10.88
CA SER A 170 10.53 -13.90 -11.40
C SER A 170 9.86 -15.27 -11.33
N LYS A 171 8.88 -15.42 -10.44
CA LYS A 171 8.07 -16.64 -10.29
C LYS A 171 6.76 -16.59 -11.09
N GLY A 172 6.48 -15.48 -11.80
CA GLY A 172 5.26 -15.28 -12.55
C GLY A 172 4.05 -14.97 -11.67
N ILE A 173 4.27 -14.41 -10.47
CA ILE A 173 3.22 -14.03 -9.50
C ILE A 173 3.04 -12.51 -9.58
N PHE A 174 1.93 -12.07 -10.15
CA PHE A 174 1.52 -10.67 -10.29
C PHE A 174 0.00 -10.58 -10.37
N PRO A 175 -0.61 -9.41 -10.21
CA PRO A 175 -2.07 -9.26 -10.29
C PRO A 175 -2.67 -9.83 -11.58
N GLY A 176 -3.77 -10.58 -11.44
CA GLY A 176 -4.46 -11.25 -12.55
C GLY A 176 -4.05 -12.72 -12.77
N ILE A 177 -2.95 -13.19 -12.19
CA ILE A 177 -2.50 -14.58 -12.35
C ILE A 177 -3.41 -15.52 -11.54
N LYS A 178 -3.73 -16.65 -12.18
CA LYS A 178 -4.44 -17.74 -11.50
C LYS A 178 -3.44 -18.69 -10.85
N LEU A 179 -3.70 -19.04 -9.62
CA LEU A 179 -2.93 -20.03 -8.86
C LEU A 179 -3.85 -20.98 -8.09
N LYS A 180 -3.28 -22.09 -7.62
CA LYS A 180 -3.94 -23.06 -6.77
C LYS A 180 -3.03 -23.43 -5.61
N ILE A 181 -3.54 -23.43 -4.38
CA ILE A 181 -2.80 -23.88 -3.21
C ILE A 181 -2.72 -25.41 -3.24
N ILE A 182 -1.51 -25.95 -3.24
CA ILE A 182 -1.23 -27.39 -3.29
C ILE A 182 -1.03 -27.95 -1.89
N SER A 183 -0.21 -27.29 -1.09
CA SER A 183 0.08 -27.70 0.29
C SER A 183 0.50 -26.52 1.15
N ARG A 184 0.47 -26.70 2.45
CA ARG A 184 1.02 -25.81 3.47
C ARG A 184 1.98 -26.60 4.32
N ASP A 185 3.05 -25.96 4.73
CA ASP A 185 3.96 -26.60 5.68
C ASP A 185 3.40 -26.47 7.10
N ASP A 186 3.37 -27.59 7.83
CA ASP A 186 2.74 -27.70 9.17
C ASP A 186 3.42 -26.81 10.24
N PHE A 187 4.63 -26.33 9.99
CA PHE A 187 5.44 -25.57 10.95
C PHE A 187 5.75 -24.13 10.49
N GLY A 188 4.90 -23.54 9.67
CA GLY A 188 5.09 -22.15 9.21
C GLY A 188 6.16 -22.00 8.13
N GLY A 189 6.48 -23.05 7.38
CA GLY A 189 7.51 -23.06 6.34
C GLY A 189 7.06 -22.50 4.99
N GLY A 190 5.80 -22.14 4.84
CA GLY A 190 5.28 -21.52 3.63
C GLY A 190 4.11 -22.24 2.96
N ILE A 191 3.62 -21.65 1.88
CA ILE A 191 2.53 -22.17 1.05
C ILE A 191 3.08 -22.58 -0.31
N ASN A 192 2.82 -23.80 -0.72
CA ASN A 192 3.13 -24.25 -2.07
C ASN A 192 1.94 -23.98 -2.98
N VAL A 193 2.18 -23.20 -4.03
CA VAL A 193 1.17 -22.86 -5.04
C VAL A 193 1.56 -23.43 -6.40
N SER A 194 0.58 -23.87 -7.16
CA SER A 194 0.72 -24.22 -8.56
C SER A 194 0.22 -23.06 -9.41
N LEU A 195 1.04 -22.67 -10.36
CA LEU A 195 0.71 -21.80 -11.49
C LEU A 195 0.46 -22.67 -12.72
N ALA A 196 -0.01 -22.10 -13.82
CA ALA A 196 -0.34 -22.86 -15.03
C ALA A 196 0.81 -23.75 -15.53
N ASN A 197 2.08 -23.31 -15.39
CA ASN A 197 3.27 -23.99 -15.92
C ASN A 197 4.37 -24.24 -14.87
N SER A 198 4.13 -23.95 -13.60
CA SER A 198 5.14 -24.08 -12.55
C SER A 198 4.50 -24.26 -11.17
N SER A 199 5.32 -24.67 -10.20
CA SER A 199 4.96 -24.62 -8.78
C SER A 199 5.97 -23.77 -8.02
N VAL A 200 5.50 -23.01 -7.05
CA VAL A 200 6.31 -22.07 -6.27
C VAL A 200 5.97 -22.23 -4.80
N GLN A 201 6.99 -22.24 -3.94
CA GLN A 201 6.81 -22.12 -2.49
C GLN A 201 6.93 -20.66 -2.10
N ILE A 202 5.90 -20.14 -1.44
CA ILE A 202 5.86 -18.78 -0.90
C ILE A 202 6.03 -18.92 0.62
N ALA A 203 7.11 -18.36 1.17
CA ALA A 203 7.28 -18.23 2.62
C ALA A 203 6.27 -17.18 3.15
N ILE A 204 5.69 -17.47 4.33
CA ILE A 204 4.71 -16.59 4.98
C ILE A 204 5.31 -16.09 6.29
#